data_fbf18d1ce14fdc5f16f5cf8cba9ed07d
#
_entry.id   fbf18d1ce14fdc5f16f5cf8cba9ed07d
#
_cell.length_a   1.000
_cell.length_b   1.000
_cell.length_c   1.000
_cell.angle_alpha   90.00
_cell.angle_beta   90.00
_cell.angle_gamma   90.00
#
_symmetry.space_group_name_H-M   'P 1'
#
loop_
_entity.id
_entity.type
_entity.pdbx_description
1 polymer ?
#
loop_
_entity_poly.entity_id
_entity_poly.type
_entity_poly.pdbx_seq_one_letter_code
_entity_poly.pdbx_strand_id
1 'polypeptide(L)'
;MTLVIDDLDDTTIERAGALIAREHAAARQLRPELPAGFDDAQACAAALQRLRDSDHRGLVAAEEGRAVAVITVAVREVGGIGRYASLRAEGFAVEPSLADPTGVLAAAFGDLASPLIAEGVLRYYLVHIALSRVEEALSNLGFGRHGAYGVQPAVARRSSSAVAVRIAGAEDLNTVARLALVEMQHRSAAPMFAPLQDPPLADLAARHRGLRDNGAVHLLATLEGRDVGLLTIELTSPAPRLCPDGQPYIGPTATLPDARGRGVGHTLVDAAITWAHAHDYQWISVDFETANPLSRPFWLNAGFCPVGYGVLRLLDRGAAGQFG
;
A
#
# COMPACT_ATOMS: atom_id res chain seq x y z
N MET A 1 34.55 -7.18 -1.12
CA MET A 1 33.77 -7.18 0.14
C MET A 1 32.92 -8.44 0.14
N THR A 2 32.84 -9.14 1.27
CA THR A 2 32.06 -10.40 1.36
C THR A 2 30.67 -10.04 1.89
N LEU A 3 29.63 -10.30 1.10
CA LEU A 3 28.24 -10.22 1.53
C LEU A 3 27.92 -11.43 2.41
N VAL A 4 27.36 -11.20 3.58
CA VAL A 4 26.85 -12.24 4.50
C VAL A 4 25.35 -12.05 4.60
N ILE A 5 24.59 -13.14 4.50
CA ILE A 5 23.14 -13.12 4.64
C ILE A 5 22.78 -13.97 5.87
N ASP A 6 22.17 -13.31 6.85
CA ASP A 6 21.77 -13.91 8.12
C ASP A 6 20.23 -13.90 8.22
N ASP A 7 19.68 -14.79 9.04
CA ASP A 7 18.27 -14.72 9.42
C ASP A 7 17.98 -13.43 10.21
N LEU A 8 16.77 -12.91 10.06
CA LEU A 8 16.27 -11.85 10.91
C LEU A 8 15.86 -12.44 12.27
N ASP A 9 16.72 -12.31 13.25
CA ASP A 9 16.56 -12.81 14.62
C ASP A 9 16.90 -11.74 15.68
N ASP A 10 16.94 -12.11 16.95
CA ASP A 10 17.23 -11.20 18.03
C ASP A 10 18.65 -10.60 17.97
N THR A 11 19.59 -11.24 17.26
CA THR A 11 20.97 -10.76 17.11
C THR A 11 21.13 -9.78 15.93
N THR A 12 20.22 -9.82 14.98
CA THR A 12 20.28 -9.04 13.73
C THR A 12 19.27 -7.89 13.66
N ILE A 13 18.21 -7.94 14.48
CA ILE A 13 17.06 -7.03 14.42
C ILE A 13 17.45 -5.55 14.66
N GLU A 14 18.39 -5.29 15.59
CA GLU A 14 18.83 -3.92 15.89
C GLU A 14 19.56 -3.29 14.69
N ARG A 15 20.47 -4.03 14.05
CA ARG A 15 21.18 -3.54 12.87
C ARG A 15 20.25 -3.38 11.66
N ALA A 16 19.21 -4.23 11.54
CA ALA A 16 18.18 -4.11 10.51
C ALA A 16 17.29 -2.88 10.76
N GLY A 17 16.88 -2.62 12.01
CA GLY A 17 16.14 -1.43 12.39
C GLY A 17 16.92 -0.14 12.10
N ALA A 18 18.23 -0.14 12.43
CA ALA A 18 19.11 0.97 12.11
C ALA A 18 19.25 1.23 10.59
N LEU A 19 19.24 0.18 9.76
CA LEU A 19 19.21 0.33 8.30
C LEU A 19 17.90 0.97 7.82
N ILE A 20 16.75 0.46 8.30
CA ILE A 20 15.44 1.02 7.95
C ILE A 20 15.37 2.51 8.29
N ALA A 21 15.85 2.89 9.48
CA ALA A 21 15.86 4.29 9.90
C ALA A 21 16.75 5.16 9.00
N ARG A 22 17.92 4.68 8.63
CA ARG A 22 18.82 5.43 7.71
C ARG A 22 18.22 5.62 6.32
N GLU A 23 17.64 4.56 5.75
CA GLU A 23 16.96 4.65 4.44
C GLU A 23 15.77 5.61 4.53
N HIS A 24 14.97 5.50 5.60
CA HIS A 24 13.80 6.34 5.79
C HIS A 24 14.18 7.82 5.96
N ALA A 25 15.16 8.13 6.79
CA ALA A 25 15.66 9.49 6.99
C ALA A 25 16.21 10.10 5.67
N ALA A 26 16.95 9.31 4.88
CA ALA A 26 17.41 9.75 3.55
C ALA A 26 16.23 10.00 2.60
N ALA A 27 15.21 9.14 2.62
CA ALA A 27 14.00 9.32 1.82
C ALA A 27 13.22 10.56 2.24
N ARG A 28 13.09 10.85 3.54
CA ARG A 28 12.40 12.04 4.05
C ARG A 28 13.06 13.36 3.67
N GLN A 29 14.35 13.38 3.42
CA GLN A 29 15.00 14.58 2.85
C GLN A 29 14.45 14.93 1.46
N LEU A 30 13.99 13.93 0.70
CA LEU A 30 13.38 14.09 -0.63
C LEU A 30 11.85 14.14 -0.59
N ARG A 31 11.26 13.57 0.48
CA ARG A 31 9.82 13.37 0.67
C ARG A 31 9.45 13.69 2.11
N PRO A 32 9.38 14.97 2.50
CA PRO A 32 9.10 15.36 3.90
C PRO A 32 7.72 14.92 4.41
N GLU A 33 6.82 14.51 3.51
CA GLU A 33 5.51 13.94 3.82
C GLU A 33 5.57 12.52 4.42
N LEU A 34 6.69 11.81 4.31
CA LEU A 34 6.86 10.50 4.95
C LEU A 34 6.83 10.64 6.49
N PRO A 35 6.29 9.62 7.21
CA PRO A 35 6.14 9.69 8.67
C PRO A 35 7.48 9.76 9.40
N ALA A 36 7.62 10.67 10.38
CA ALA A 36 8.87 10.84 11.13
C ALA A 36 9.20 9.68 12.06
N GLY A 37 8.21 8.88 12.45
CA GLY A 37 8.42 7.77 13.40
C GLY A 37 9.38 6.68 12.94
N PHE A 38 9.64 6.59 11.63
CA PHE A 38 10.59 5.63 11.07
C PHE A 38 12.02 6.18 10.88
N ASP A 39 12.31 7.40 11.37
CA ASP A 39 13.68 7.90 11.50
C ASP A 39 14.38 7.33 12.75
N ASP A 40 13.62 6.75 13.67
CA ASP A 40 14.10 6.16 14.91
C ASP A 40 14.41 4.67 14.76
N ALA A 41 15.66 4.28 15.03
CA ALA A 41 16.12 2.91 14.86
C ALA A 41 15.41 1.91 15.79
N GLN A 42 15.08 2.33 17.03
CA GLN A 42 14.39 1.46 17.98
C GLN A 42 12.93 1.25 17.58
N ALA A 43 12.25 2.29 17.09
CA ALA A 43 10.91 2.17 16.53
C ALA A 43 10.88 1.23 15.32
N CYS A 44 11.91 1.28 14.46
CA CYS A 44 12.05 0.37 13.32
C CYS A 44 12.34 -1.07 13.78
N ALA A 45 13.21 -1.29 14.76
CA ALA A 45 13.45 -2.62 15.34
C ALA A 45 12.17 -3.19 15.96
N ALA A 46 11.42 -2.37 16.71
CA ALA A 46 10.12 -2.76 17.26
C ALA A 46 9.09 -3.09 16.17
N ALA A 47 9.11 -2.39 15.03
CA ALA A 47 8.24 -2.72 13.88
C ALA A 47 8.63 -4.08 13.26
N LEU A 48 9.92 -4.37 13.12
CA LEU A 48 10.41 -5.68 12.68
C LEU A 48 10.01 -6.79 13.65
N GLN A 49 10.09 -6.55 14.97
CA GLN A 49 9.66 -7.51 15.97
C GLN A 49 8.16 -7.83 15.81
N ARG A 50 7.31 -6.81 15.67
CA ARG A 50 5.86 -7.03 15.41
C ARG A 50 5.60 -7.82 14.12
N LEU A 51 6.40 -7.64 13.07
CA LEU A 51 6.31 -8.45 11.86
C LEU A 51 6.66 -9.91 12.15
N ARG A 52 7.75 -10.19 12.89
CA ARG A 52 8.12 -11.55 13.31
C ARG A 52 7.03 -12.21 14.15
N ASP A 53 6.47 -11.47 15.11
CA ASP A 53 5.36 -11.94 15.96
C ASP A 53 4.08 -12.23 15.13
N SER A 54 3.97 -11.63 13.94
CA SER A 54 2.86 -11.81 12.98
C SER A 54 3.20 -12.78 11.84
N ASP A 55 4.08 -13.75 12.08
CA ASP A 55 4.41 -14.82 11.15
C ASP A 55 5.25 -14.40 9.93
N HIS A 56 5.99 -13.26 10.04
CA HIS A 56 6.97 -12.89 9.04
C HIS A 56 8.32 -13.49 9.37
N ARG A 57 8.95 -14.14 8.37
CA ARG A 57 10.37 -14.48 8.38
C ARG A 57 11.14 -13.45 7.56
N GLY A 58 12.43 -13.31 7.78
CA GLY A 58 13.21 -12.32 7.05
C GLY A 58 14.70 -12.62 7.06
N LEU A 59 15.41 -11.90 6.21
CA LEU A 59 16.85 -11.95 6.05
C LEU A 59 17.45 -10.56 6.19
N VAL A 60 18.68 -10.52 6.68
CA VAL A 60 19.50 -9.31 6.78
C VAL A 60 20.79 -9.55 6.03
N ALA A 61 20.99 -8.85 4.93
CA ALA A 61 22.26 -8.85 4.21
C ALA A 61 23.20 -7.80 4.83
N ALA A 62 24.44 -8.18 5.10
CA ALA A 62 25.43 -7.33 5.72
C ALA A 62 26.77 -7.37 4.97
N GLU A 63 27.43 -6.22 4.91
CA GLU A 63 28.83 -6.06 4.50
C GLU A 63 29.64 -5.51 5.66
N GLU A 64 30.75 -6.16 5.97
CA GLU A 64 31.62 -5.78 7.11
C GLU A 64 30.86 -5.62 8.45
N GLY A 65 29.84 -6.47 8.67
CA GLY A 65 29.00 -6.44 9.87
C GLY A 65 27.90 -5.37 9.87
N ARG A 66 27.85 -4.48 8.90
CA ARG A 66 26.81 -3.45 8.74
C ARG A 66 25.68 -3.97 7.84
N ALA A 67 24.44 -3.86 8.30
CA ALA A 67 23.29 -4.20 7.46
C ALA A 67 23.20 -3.27 6.24
N VAL A 68 23.09 -3.87 5.04
CA VAL A 68 22.94 -3.18 3.74
C VAL A 68 21.63 -3.50 3.04
N ALA A 69 20.95 -4.61 3.39
CA ALA A 69 19.58 -4.86 2.99
C ALA A 69 18.85 -5.64 4.10
N VAL A 70 17.55 -5.41 4.21
CA VAL A 70 16.63 -6.21 5.01
C VAL A 70 15.41 -6.51 4.17
N ILE A 71 14.93 -7.75 4.23
CA ILE A 71 13.77 -8.21 3.50
C ILE A 71 12.97 -9.18 4.38
N THR A 72 11.69 -8.88 4.61
CA THR A 72 10.79 -9.76 5.37
C THR A 72 9.63 -10.23 4.50
N VAL A 73 9.11 -11.41 4.79
CA VAL A 73 8.02 -12.02 4.04
C VAL A 73 7.07 -12.79 4.95
N ALA A 74 5.77 -12.67 4.65
CA ALA A 74 4.76 -13.60 5.12
C ALA A 74 4.02 -14.21 3.95
N VAL A 75 3.72 -15.50 4.01
CA VAL A 75 2.83 -16.13 3.02
C VAL A 75 1.39 -15.88 3.42
N ARG A 76 0.60 -15.40 2.46
CA ARG A 76 -0.83 -15.16 2.61
C ARG A 76 -1.60 -15.96 1.60
N GLU A 77 -2.82 -16.33 1.95
CA GLU A 77 -3.75 -16.98 1.05
C GLU A 77 -5.03 -16.15 0.95
N VAL A 78 -5.38 -15.79 -0.27
CA VAL A 78 -6.58 -14.98 -0.56
C VAL A 78 -7.38 -15.69 -1.65
N GLY A 79 -8.69 -15.82 -1.43
CA GLY A 79 -9.60 -16.41 -2.41
C GLY A 79 -9.48 -15.72 -3.77
N GLY A 80 -9.40 -16.51 -4.84
CA GLY A 80 -9.21 -16.01 -6.21
C GLY A 80 -7.77 -15.64 -6.58
N ILE A 81 -6.90 -15.33 -5.60
CA ILE A 81 -5.47 -15.03 -5.83
C ILE A 81 -4.60 -16.26 -5.55
N GLY A 82 -5.00 -17.08 -4.58
CA GLY A 82 -4.21 -18.18 -4.06
C GLY A 82 -3.13 -17.74 -3.08
N ARG A 83 -2.07 -18.56 -2.93
CA ARG A 83 -0.93 -18.26 -2.05
C ARG A 83 0.01 -17.25 -2.70
N TYR A 84 0.43 -16.25 -1.92
CA TYR A 84 1.41 -15.26 -2.34
C TYR A 84 2.31 -14.80 -1.19
N ALA A 85 3.51 -14.38 -1.51
CA ALA A 85 4.46 -13.77 -0.60
C ALA A 85 4.17 -12.27 -0.47
N SER A 86 3.88 -11.82 0.74
CA SER A 86 3.64 -10.41 1.08
C SER A 86 4.86 -9.84 1.79
N LEU A 87 5.47 -8.83 1.19
CA LEU A 87 6.65 -8.11 1.69
C LEU A 87 6.24 -6.67 1.98
N ARG A 88 6.20 -6.32 3.26
CA ARG A 88 5.72 -5.02 3.71
C ARG A 88 6.83 -3.98 3.72
N ALA A 89 6.47 -2.70 3.54
CA ALA A 89 7.42 -1.60 3.55
C ALA A 89 8.21 -1.49 4.88
N GLU A 90 7.59 -1.84 5.99
CA GLU A 90 8.20 -1.83 7.33
C GLU A 90 9.30 -2.87 7.50
N GLY A 91 9.30 -3.91 6.68
CA GLY A 91 10.30 -4.99 6.69
C GLY A 91 11.18 -5.04 5.44
N PHE A 92 11.29 -3.94 4.69
CA PHE A 92 12.13 -3.85 3.50
C PHE A 92 12.92 -2.55 3.49
N ALA A 93 14.23 -2.63 3.40
CA ALA A 93 15.11 -1.48 3.20
C ALA A 93 16.41 -1.88 2.51
N VAL A 94 17.02 -0.90 1.82
CA VAL A 94 18.33 -1.03 1.17
C VAL A 94 19.18 0.18 1.55
N GLU A 95 20.45 -0.03 1.86
CA GLU A 95 21.38 1.05 2.19
C GLU A 95 21.44 2.10 1.08
N PRO A 96 21.12 3.38 1.35
CA PRO A 96 21.03 4.42 0.32
C PRO A 96 22.33 4.63 -0.48
N SER A 97 23.47 4.42 0.16
CA SER A 97 24.81 4.60 -0.45
C SER A 97 25.38 3.34 -1.10
N LEU A 98 24.63 2.23 -1.11
CA LEU A 98 25.10 0.94 -1.64
C LEU A 98 25.51 1.06 -3.13
N ALA A 99 26.68 0.57 -3.49
CA ALA A 99 27.20 0.66 -4.86
C ALA A 99 26.39 -0.22 -5.84
N ASP A 100 26.05 -1.44 -5.42
CA ASP A 100 25.28 -2.42 -6.21
C ASP A 100 24.04 -2.91 -5.44
N PRO A 101 22.94 -2.16 -5.42
CA PRO A 101 21.70 -2.61 -4.80
C PRO A 101 21.06 -3.81 -5.53
N THR A 102 21.30 -3.96 -6.84
CA THR A 102 20.74 -5.08 -7.63
C THR A 102 21.36 -6.39 -7.20
N GLY A 103 22.70 -6.47 -7.10
CA GLY A 103 23.39 -7.69 -6.70
C GLY A 103 23.05 -8.14 -5.28
N VAL A 104 23.00 -7.18 -4.33
CA VAL A 104 22.61 -7.49 -2.94
C VAL A 104 21.17 -7.96 -2.84
N LEU A 105 20.24 -7.29 -3.51
CA LEU A 105 18.84 -7.72 -3.52
C LEU A 105 18.64 -9.04 -4.25
N ALA A 106 19.42 -9.34 -5.30
CA ALA A 106 19.36 -10.61 -6.00
C ALA A 106 19.75 -11.77 -5.07
N ALA A 107 20.84 -11.62 -4.31
CA ALA A 107 21.28 -12.61 -3.34
C ALA A 107 20.24 -12.80 -2.22
N ALA A 108 19.84 -11.72 -1.55
CA ALA A 108 18.87 -11.78 -0.44
C ALA A 108 17.50 -12.32 -0.89
N PHE A 109 17.00 -11.90 -2.07
CA PHE A 109 15.75 -12.43 -2.63
C PHE A 109 15.90 -13.90 -3.04
N GLY A 110 17.04 -14.31 -3.58
CA GLY A 110 17.32 -15.70 -3.93
C GLY A 110 17.19 -16.62 -2.73
N ASP A 111 17.84 -16.27 -1.62
CA ASP A 111 17.80 -17.05 -0.38
C ASP A 111 16.40 -17.05 0.25
N LEU A 112 15.72 -15.91 0.23
CA LEU A 112 14.35 -15.81 0.76
C LEU A 112 13.34 -16.61 -0.07
N ALA A 113 13.44 -16.52 -1.39
CA ALA A 113 12.42 -17.05 -2.30
C ALA A 113 12.59 -18.55 -2.58
N SER A 114 13.80 -19.09 -2.59
CA SER A 114 14.06 -20.50 -2.94
C SER A 114 13.20 -21.50 -2.14
N PRO A 115 13.14 -21.45 -0.80
CA PRO A 115 12.27 -22.35 -0.05
C PRO A 115 10.77 -22.11 -0.30
N LEU A 116 10.37 -20.86 -0.58
CA LEU A 116 8.98 -20.52 -0.88
C LEU A 116 8.56 -21.03 -2.26
N ILE A 117 9.46 -21.00 -3.23
CA ILE A 117 9.23 -21.54 -4.58
C ILE A 117 9.03 -23.04 -4.50
N ALA A 118 9.84 -23.76 -3.71
CA ALA A 118 9.66 -25.19 -3.45
C ALA A 118 8.29 -25.51 -2.83
N GLU A 119 7.75 -24.59 -2.01
CA GLU A 119 6.40 -24.66 -1.46
C GLU A 119 5.28 -24.24 -2.45
N GLY A 120 5.63 -23.85 -3.69
CA GLY A 120 4.69 -23.42 -4.72
C GLY A 120 4.23 -21.97 -4.60
N VAL A 121 4.93 -21.12 -3.84
CA VAL A 121 4.65 -19.68 -3.76
C VAL A 121 5.37 -18.99 -4.91
N LEU A 122 4.63 -18.63 -5.95
CA LEU A 122 5.15 -18.08 -7.20
C LEU A 122 4.79 -16.59 -7.43
N ARG A 123 4.10 -15.97 -6.48
CA ARG A 123 3.66 -14.58 -6.54
C ARG A 123 4.26 -13.81 -5.37
N TYR A 124 4.96 -12.73 -5.65
CA TYR A 124 5.64 -11.89 -4.67
C TYR A 124 5.16 -10.45 -4.82
N TYR A 125 4.50 -9.92 -3.79
CA TYR A 125 4.07 -8.54 -3.71
C TYR A 125 4.89 -7.80 -2.66
N LEU A 126 5.61 -6.77 -3.07
CA LEU A 126 6.51 -5.98 -2.23
C LEU A 126 6.08 -4.51 -2.25
N VAL A 127 6.09 -3.88 -1.08
CA VAL A 127 5.87 -2.44 -0.92
C VAL A 127 7.17 -1.76 -0.49
N HIS A 128 7.53 -0.67 -1.15
CA HIS A 128 8.76 0.07 -0.87
C HIS A 128 8.59 1.58 -1.00
N ILE A 129 9.51 2.35 -0.42
CA ILE A 129 9.59 3.81 -0.62
C ILE A 129 10.03 4.11 -2.06
N ALA A 130 9.51 5.19 -2.65
CA ALA A 130 9.84 5.64 -4.01
C ALA A 130 11.27 6.23 -4.07
N LEU A 131 12.27 5.34 -4.14
CA LEU A 131 13.68 5.66 -4.33
C LEU A 131 14.17 5.07 -5.66
N SER A 132 14.64 5.91 -6.58
CA SER A 132 14.96 5.54 -7.96
C SER A 132 15.91 4.34 -8.07
N ARG A 133 16.93 4.26 -7.22
CA ARG A 133 17.91 3.15 -7.24
C ARG A 133 17.30 1.82 -6.77
N VAL A 134 16.39 1.86 -5.80
CA VAL A 134 15.66 0.69 -5.33
C VAL A 134 14.68 0.22 -6.41
N GLU A 135 13.98 1.16 -7.05
CA GLU A 135 13.05 0.87 -8.14
C GLU A 135 13.77 0.22 -9.34
N GLU A 136 14.95 0.75 -9.72
CA GLU A 136 15.77 0.18 -10.77
C GLU A 136 16.22 -1.24 -10.42
N ALA A 137 16.72 -1.45 -9.21
CA ALA A 137 17.15 -2.77 -8.74
C ALA A 137 16.00 -3.79 -8.74
N LEU A 138 14.82 -3.40 -8.25
CA LEU A 138 13.62 -4.26 -8.27
C LEU A 138 13.15 -4.55 -9.70
N SER A 139 13.21 -3.56 -10.59
CA SER A 139 12.90 -3.74 -12.02
C SER A 139 13.84 -4.75 -12.67
N ASN A 140 15.17 -4.64 -12.40
CA ASN A 140 16.17 -5.59 -12.88
C ASN A 140 15.94 -7.02 -12.37
N LEU A 141 15.30 -7.15 -11.19
CA LEU A 141 14.87 -8.43 -10.64
C LEU A 141 13.49 -8.89 -11.15
N GLY A 142 12.90 -8.19 -12.12
CA GLY A 142 11.63 -8.57 -12.73
C GLY A 142 10.39 -8.20 -11.90
N PHE A 143 10.51 -7.28 -10.95
CA PHE A 143 9.35 -6.70 -10.27
C PHE A 143 8.75 -5.57 -11.12
N GLY A 144 7.47 -5.66 -11.44
CA GLY A 144 6.72 -4.62 -12.14
C GLY A 144 5.88 -3.78 -11.18
N ARG A 145 5.75 -2.46 -11.44
CA ARG A 145 4.85 -1.61 -10.65
C ARG A 145 3.41 -2.08 -10.80
N HIS A 146 2.74 -2.28 -9.66
CA HIS A 146 1.35 -2.69 -9.57
C HIS A 146 0.48 -1.61 -8.93
N GLY A 147 0.95 -1.01 -7.83
CA GLY A 147 0.26 0.04 -7.11
C GLY A 147 1.17 1.22 -6.77
N ALA A 148 0.58 2.36 -6.43
CA ALA A 148 1.26 3.54 -5.91
C ALA A 148 0.55 4.01 -4.63
N TYR A 149 1.34 4.47 -3.67
CA TYR A 149 0.88 5.10 -2.43
C TYR A 149 1.15 6.60 -2.55
N GLY A 150 0.08 7.39 -2.54
CA GLY A 150 0.15 8.84 -2.69
C GLY A 150 -0.26 9.56 -1.43
N VAL A 151 0.37 10.70 -1.16
CA VAL A 151 0.08 11.57 -0.01
C VAL A 151 -0.10 12.99 -0.49
N GLN A 152 -0.96 13.76 0.17
CA GLN A 152 -1.05 15.20 -0.02
C GLN A 152 -1.40 15.92 1.28
N PRO A 153 -1.12 17.24 1.40
CA PRO A 153 -1.52 18.05 2.55
C PRO A 153 -3.04 18.11 2.70
N ALA A 154 -3.54 17.99 3.93
CA ALA A 154 -4.93 18.21 4.27
C ALA A 154 -5.18 19.72 4.45
N VAL A 155 -5.56 20.40 3.37
CA VAL A 155 -5.88 21.83 3.37
C VAL A 155 -7.33 22.04 2.96
N ALA A 156 -8.05 22.95 3.63
CA ALA A 156 -9.45 23.22 3.31
C ALA A 156 -9.63 23.58 1.83
N ARG A 157 -10.56 22.91 1.17
CA ARG A 157 -10.89 23.13 -0.24
C ARG A 157 -12.31 23.66 -0.38
N ARG A 158 -12.53 24.54 -1.35
CA ARG A 158 -13.87 25.01 -1.71
C ARG A 158 -14.32 24.27 -2.95
N SER A 159 -15.44 23.54 -2.85
CA SER A 159 -16.08 22.97 -4.02
C SER A 159 -17.22 23.88 -4.47
N SER A 160 -17.29 24.17 -5.77
CA SER A 160 -18.39 24.91 -6.43
C SER A 160 -19.21 23.98 -7.34
N SER A 161 -19.35 22.73 -6.96
CA SER A 161 -20.00 21.69 -7.75
C SER A 161 -21.50 21.62 -7.50
N ALA A 162 -22.27 21.21 -8.52
CA ALA A 162 -23.68 20.81 -8.35
C ALA A 162 -23.86 19.46 -7.61
N VAL A 163 -22.77 18.78 -7.29
CA VAL A 163 -22.74 17.51 -6.52
C VAL A 163 -22.78 17.85 -5.04
N ALA A 164 -23.78 17.33 -4.33
CA ALA A 164 -23.83 17.41 -2.88
C ALA A 164 -23.06 16.23 -2.27
N VAL A 165 -22.30 16.47 -1.17
CA VAL A 165 -21.63 15.40 -0.42
C VAL A 165 -22.14 15.42 1.02
N ARG A 166 -22.42 14.23 1.54
CA ARG A 166 -22.84 14.02 2.94
C ARG A 166 -22.11 12.84 3.56
N ILE A 167 -22.02 12.83 4.89
CA ILE A 167 -21.59 11.65 5.64
C ILE A 167 -22.74 10.63 5.65
N ALA A 168 -22.41 9.37 5.35
CA ALA A 168 -23.38 8.28 5.37
C ALA A 168 -23.74 7.87 6.81
N GLY A 169 -25.03 7.68 7.05
CA GLY A 169 -25.57 7.13 8.29
C GLY A 169 -25.60 5.59 8.31
N ALA A 170 -26.15 5.05 9.38
CA ALA A 170 -26.35 3.60 9.53
C ALA A 170 -27.29 3.01 8.47
N GLU A 171 -28.30 3.78 8.09
CA GLU A 171 -29.29 3.46 7.06
C GLU A 171 -28.71 3.38 5.65
N ASP A 172 -27.58 4.01 5.41
CA ASP A 172 -26.94 4.09 4.10
C ASP A 172 -26.05 2.88 3.78
N LEU A 173 -25.80 1.96 4.72
CA LEU A 173 -24.83 0.86 4.56
C LEU A 173 -25.09 -0.01 3.32
N ASN A 174 -26.33 -0.20 2.93
CA ASN A 174 -26.67 -0.92 1.69
C ASN A 174 -26.28 -0.10 0.44
N THR A 175 -26.40 1.22 0.48
CA THR A 175 -25.95 2.11 -0.61
C THR A 175 -24.43 2.12 -0.69
N VAL A 176 -23.73 2.22 0.44
CA VAL A 176 -22.27 2.12 0.54
C VAL A 176 -21.79 0.78 -0.04
N ALA A 177 -22.39 -0.34 0.34
CA ALA A 177 -22.05 -1.67 -0.17
C ALA A 177 -22.21 -1.78 -1.69
N ARG A 178 -23.31 -1.27 -2.23
CA ARG A 178 -23.55 -1.28 -3.69
C ARG A 178 -22.51 -0.46 -4.45
N LEU A 179 -22.13 0.71 -3.94
CA LEU A 179 -21.11 1.54 -4.57
C LEU A 179 -19.72 0.94 -4.43
N ALA A 180 -19.39 0.31 -3.29
CA ALA A 180 -18.15 -0.42 -3.11
C ALA A 180 -18.02 -1.62 -4.08
N LEU A 181 -19.12 -2.33 -4.34
CA LEU A 181 -19.14 -3.41 -5.34
C LEU A 181 -18.81 -2.89 -6.77
N VAL A 182 -19.26 -1.68 -7.12
CA VAL A 182 -18.92 -1.05 -8.41
C VAL A 182 -17.41 -0.84 -8.56
N GLU A 183 -16.71 -0.45 -7.49
CA GLU A 183 -15.25 -0.33 -7.48
C GLU A 183 -14.59 -1.70 -7.71
N MET A 184 -15.01 -2.74 -6.98
CA MET A 184 -14.47 -4.10 -7.12
C MET A 184 -14.66 -4.65 -8.52
N GLN A 185 -15.86 -4.49 -9.11
CA GLN A 185 -16.16 -4.90 -10.47
C GLN A 185 -15.33 -4.13 -11.50
N HIS A 186 -15.10 -2.83 -11.28
CA HIS A 186 -14.25 -2.04 -12.16
C HIS A 186 -12.79 -2.53 -12.15
N ARG A 187 -12.25 -2.90 -10.98
CA ARG A 187 -10.88 -3.43 -10.86
C ARG A 187 -10.71 -4.81 -11.52
N SER A 188 -11.77 -5.62 -11.60
CA SER A 188 -11.70 -6.92 -12.28
C SER A 188 -11.73 -6.80 -13.81
N ALA A 189 -12.18 -5.67 -14.34
CA ALA A 189 -12.19 -5.41 -15.77
C ALA A 189 -10.80 -5.08 -16.33
N ALA A 190 -10.68 -5.12 -17.68
CA ALA A 190 -9.49 -4.67 -18.38
C ALA A 190 -9.21 -3.17 -18.10
N PRO A 191 -7.94 -2.75 -18.01
CA PRO A 191 -6.70 -3.53 -18.12
C PRO A 191 -6.15 -4.05 -16.79
N MET A 192 -6.86 -3.87 -15.64
CA MET A 192 -6.37 -4.26 -14.32
C MET A 192 -6.42 -5.77 -14.10
N PHE A 193 -7.49 -6.42 -14.56
CA PHE A 193 -7.72 -7.87 -14.41
C PHE A 193 -7.51 -8.37 -12.98
N ALA A 194 -7.85 -7.55 -11.97
CA ALA A 194 -7.81 -8.01 -10.57
C ALA A 194 -8.76 -9.20 -10.39
N PRO A 195 -8.40 -10.20 -9.59
CA PRO A 195 -9.30 -11.32 -9.35
C PRO A 195 -10.66 -10.84 -8.89
N LEU A 196 -11.71 -11.24 -9.62
CA LEU A 196 -13.08 -10.86 -9.29
C LEU A 196 -13.43 -11.43 -7.93
N GLN A 197 -13.78 -10.55 -7.02
CA GLN A 197 -14.47 -10.88 -5.80
C GLN A 197 -15.88 -10.34 -5.94
N ASP A 198 -16.88 -11.20 -5.86
CA ASP A 198 -18.29 -10.83 -5.94
C ASP A 198 -18.99 -11.28 -4.64
N PRO A 199 -18.63 -10.65 -3.50
CA PRO A 199 -19.23 -11.01 -2.23
C PRO A 199 -20.71 -10.59 -2.19
N PRO A 200 -21.55 -11.30 -1.44
CA PRO A 200 -22.92 -10.88 -1.19
C PRO A 200 -22.97 -9.45 -0.64
N LEU A 201 -23.94 -8.66 -1.07
CA LEU A 201 -24.10 -7.27 -0.60
C LEU A 201 -24.23 -7.17 0.92
N ALA A 202 -24.83 -8.19 1.57
CA ALA A 202 -24.94 -8.25 3.03
C ALA A 202 -23.55 -8.31 3.70
N ASP A 203 -22.61 -9.06 3.13
CA ASP A 203 -21.25 -9.20 3.65
C ASP A 203 -20.46 -7.90 3.46
N LEU A 204 -20.62 -7.24 2.30
CA LEU A 204 -20.06 -5.90 2.09
C LEU A 204 -20.63 -4.88 3.06
N ALA A 205 -21.94 -4.88 3.27
CA ALA A 205 -22.59 -3.98 4.23
C ALA A 205 -22.08 -4.25 5.67
N ALA A 206 -21.90 -5.52 6.05
CA ALA A 206 -21.32 -5.90 7.33
C ALA A 206 -19.85 -5.43 7.46
N ARG A 207 -19.04 -5.60 6.41
CA ARG A 207 -17.67 -5.08 6.37
C ARG A 207 -17.63 -3.56 6.55
N HIS A 208 -18.43 -2.82 5.82
CA HIS A 208 -18.49 -1.35 5.93
C HIS A 208 -19.05 -0.87 7.27
N ARG A 209 -19.95 -1.64 7.90
CA ARG A 209 -20.36 -1.41 9.28
C ARG A 209 -19.16 -1.55 10.22
N GLY A 210 -18.39 -2.64 10.11
CA GLY A 210 -17.19 -2.84 10.91
C GLY A 210 -16.14 -1.73 10.73
N LEU A 211 -15.91 -1.26 9.50
CA LEU A 211 -15.03 -0.11 9.24
C LEU A 211 -15.54 1.14 9.98
N ARG A 212 -16.85 1.47 9.88
CA ARG A 212 -17.44 2.61 10.59
C ARG A 212 -17.33 2.47 12.10
N ASP A 213 -17.59 1.30 12.65
CA ASP A 213 -17.51 1.02 14.08
C ASP A 213 -16.06 1.17 14.61
N ASN A 214 -15.05 1.06 13.70
CA ASN A 214 -13.64 1.35 13.93
C ASN A 214 -13.23 2.78 13.51
N GLY A 215 -14.19 3.70 13.36
CA GLY A 215 -13.93 5.12 13.12
C GLY A 215 -13.84 5.56 11.67
N ALA A 216 -14.06 4.66 10.69
CA ALA A 216 -14.10 5.06 9.29
C ALA A 216 -15.31 5.94 8.98
N VAL A 217 -15.12 6.90 8.05
CA VAL A 217 -16.16 7.81 7.58
C VAL A 217 -16.47 7.48 6.11
N HIS A 218 -17.74 7.24 5.81
CA HIS A 218 -18.20 7.07 4.43
C HIS A 218 -18.81 8.37 3.94
N LEU A 219 -18.29 8.91 2.83
CA LEU A 219 -18.86 10.06 2.14
C LEU A 219 -19.69 9.58 0.94
N LEU A 220 -20.92 10.04 0.83
CA LEU A 220 -21.80 9.78 -0.30
C LEU A 220 -21.99 11.06 -1.12
N ALA A 221 -21.78 10.95 -2.42
CA ALA A 221 -22.04 12.02 -3.37
C ALA A 221 -23.39 11.83 -4.02
N THR A 222 -24.23 12.87 -3.93
CA THR A 222 -25.59 12.91 -4.52
C THR A 222 -25.62 13.86 -5.70
N LEU A 223 -26.16 13.40 -6.82
CA LEU A 223 -26.36 14.16 -8.02
C LEU A 223 -27.79 13.93 -8.53
N GLU A 224 -28.55 15.01 -8.75
CA GLU A 224 -29.94 14.95 -9.19
C GLU A 224 -30.83 14.04 -8.28
N GLY A 225 -30.60 14.12 -6.97
CA GLY A 225 -31.35 13.35 -5.96
C GLY A 225 -30.99 11.86 -5.83
N ARG A 226 -29.94 11.38 -6.54
CA ARG A 226 -29.46 10.00 -6.52
C ARG A 226 -28.05 9.91 -5.96
N ASP A 227 -27.79 8.98 -5.07
CA ASP A 227 -26.42 8.67 -4.59
C ASP A 227 -25.65 7.95 -5.70
N VAL A 228 -24.59 8.60 -6.19
CA VAL A 228 -23.83 8.21 -7.39
C VAL A 228 -22.32 8.01 -7.12
N GLY A 229 -21.87 8.31 -5.91
CA GLY A 229 -20.45 8.18 -5.56
C GLY A 229 -20.24 7.86 -4.10
N LEU A 230 -19.16 7.16 -3.81
CA LEU A 230 -18.67 6.77 -2.49
C LEU A 230 -17.19 7.13 -2.37
N LEU A 231 -16.78 7.63 -1.21
CA LEU A 231 -15.40 7.65 -0.76
C LEU A 231 -15.37 7.27 0.72
N THR A 232 -14.53 6.31 1.09
CA THR A 232 -14.33 5.90 2.47
C THR A 232 -13.04 6.49 3.00
N ILE A 233 -13.09 7.12 4.18
CA ILE A 233 -11.93 7.58 4.93
C ILE A 233 -11.69 6.60 6.07
N GLU A 234 -10.51 6.00 6.15
CA GLU A 234 -10.07 5.09 7.20
C GLU A 234 -8.93 5.75 7.99
N LEU A 235 -8.73 5.36 9.25
CA LEU A 235 -7.64 5.85 10.09
C LEU A 235 -6.53 4.81 10.27
N THR A 236 -6.61 3.70 9.55
CA THR A 236 -5.60 2.63 9.53
C THR A 236 -5.03 2.52 8.12
N SER A 237 -3.74 2.72 7.99
CA SER A 237 -3.04 2.61 6.72
C SER A 237 -2.58 1.16 6.45
N PRO A 238 -2.67 0.67 5.20
CA PRO A 238 -2.09 -0.62 4.82
C PRO A 238 -0.55 -0.59 4.76
N ALA A 239 0.06 0.59 4.77
CA ALA A 239 1.51 0.79 4.69
C ALA A 239 1.97 1.92 5.64
N PRO A 240 2.06 1.67 6.95
CA PRO A 240 2.35 2.71 7.96
C PRO A 240 3.68 3.45 7.72
N ARG A 241 4.67 2.80 7.11
CA ARG A 241 5.95 3.45 6.75
C ARG A 241 5.83 4.47 5.63
N LEU A 242 4.76 4.39 4.82
CA LEU A 242 4.48 5.33 3.72
C LEU A 242 3.37 6.32 4.10
N CYS A 243 2.36 5.81 4.79
CA CYS A 243 1.14 6.52 5.15
C CYS A 243 0.90 6.25 6.64
N PRO A 244 1.21 7.18 7.55
CA PRO A 244 1.22 6.89 8.99
C PRO A 244 -0.15 6.51 9.52
N ASP A 245 -0.16 5.57 10.49
CA ASP A 245 -1.36 5.22 11.25
C ASP A 245 -1.90 6.44 12.01
N GLY A 246 -3.21 6.49 12.19
CA GLY A 246 -3.88 7.62 12.82
C GLY A 246 -3.99 8.85 11.92
N GLN A 247 -3.56 8.76 10.66
CA GLN A 247 -3.81 9.77 9.62
C GLN A 247 -4.85 9.24 8.63
N PRO A 248 -5.66 10.14 8.04
CA PRO A 248 -6.67 9.74 7.07
C PRO A 248 -6.08 9.02 5.87
N TYR A 249 -6.67 7.88 5.57
CA TYR A 249 -6.38 7.07 4.40
C TYR A 249 -7.66 6.88 3.59
N ILE A 250 -7.60 7.15 2.29
CA ILE A 250 -8.72 6.97 1.39
C ILE A 250 -8.74 5.51 0.93
N GLY A 251 -9.74 4.78 1.39
CA GLY A 251 -10.04 3.42 1.02
C GLY A 251 -10.97 3.34 -0.21
N PRO A 252 -11.99 2.44 -0.19
CA PRO A 252 -12.88 2.24 -1.33
C PRO A 252 -13.49 3.54 -1.84
N THR A 253 -13.28 3.81 -3.13
CA THR A 253 -13.78 5.01 -3.82
C THR A 253 -14.40 4.64 -5.16
N ALA A 254 -15.64 5.03 -5.37
CA ALA A 254 -16.40 4.71 -6.58
C ALA A 254 -17.21 5.90 -7.09
N THR A 255 -17.39 5.94 -8.41
CA THR A 255 -18.40 6.77 -9.08
C THR A 255 -19.13 5.89 -10.09
N LEU A 256 -20.47 5.92 -10.06
CA LEU A 256 -21.28 5.18 -11.03
C LEU A 256 -20.88 5.54 -12.45
N PRO A 257 -20.83 4.58 -13.39
CA PRO A 257 -20.40 4.83 -14.79
C PRO A 257 -21.11 5.99 -15.47
N ASP A 258 -22.42 6.10 -15.27
CA ASP A 258 -23.28 7.14 -15.87
C ASP A 258 -23.12 8.53 -15.21
N ALA A 259 -22.45 8.62 -14.07
CA ALA A 259 -22.14 9.87 -13.38
C ALA A 259 -20.66 10.31 -13.53
N ARG A 260 -19.84 9.52 -14.22
CA ARG A 260 -18.43 9.88 -14.48
C ARG A 260 -18.34 11.12 -15.38
N GLY A 261 -17.22 11.87 -15.24
CA GLY A 261 -16.99 13.11 -15.98
C GLY A 261 -17.82 14.31 -15.49
N ARG A 262 -18.69 14.14 -14.48
CA ARG A 262 -19.57 15.19 -13.93
C ARG A 262 -19.04 15.80 -12.62
N GLY A 263 -17.76 15.62 -12.29
CA GLY A 263 -17.12 16.22 -11.10
C GLY A 263 -17.31 15.43 -9.79
N VAL A 264 -18.05 14.32 -9.79
CA VAL A 264 -18.38 13.55 -8.57
C VAL A 264 -17.14 13.15 -7.77
N GLY A 265 -16.15 12.52 -8.43
CA GLY A 265 -14.93 12.09 -7.76
C GLY A 265 -14.12 13.24 -7.16
N HIS A 266 -13.97 14.35 -7.88
CA HIS A 266 -13.25 15.53 -7.36
C HIS A 266 -13.96 16.13 -6.16
N THR A 267 -15.31 16.24 -6.20
CA THR A 267 -16.09 16.76 -5.07
C THR A 267 -15.96 15.86 -3.83
N LEU A 268 -15.94 14.53 -4.00
CA LEU A 268 -15.70 13.58 -2.91
C LEU A 268 -14.30 13.76 -2.30
N VAL A 269 -13.26 13.87 -3.14
CA VAL A 269 -11.88 14.09 -2.69
C VAL A 269 -11.74 15.42 -1.96
N ASP A 270 -12.30 16.50 -2.50
CA ASP A 270 -12.28 17.81 -1.84
C ASP A 270 -12.99 17.78 -0.48
N ALA A 271 -14.10 17.04 -0.37
CA ALA A 271 -14.81 16.83 0.89
C ALA A 271 -13.97 16.01 1.88
N ALA A 272 -13.29 14.96 1.43
CA ALA A 272 -12.40 14.14 2.27
C ALA A 272 -11.19 14.95 2.80
N ILE A 273 -10.56 15.75 1.94
CA ILE A 273 -9.45 16.64 2.33
C ILE A 273 -9.93 17.71 3.33
N THR A 274 -11.10 18.31 3.07
CA THR A 274 -11.69 19.29 3.98
C THR A 274 -12.06 18.67 5.32
N TRP A 275 -12.58 17.43 5.31
CA TRP A 275 -12.84 16.67 6.52
C TRP A 275 -11.56 16.42 7.31
N ALA A 276 -10.49 15.99 6.66
CA ALA A 276 -9.20 15.77 7.30
C ALA A 276 -8.66 17.05 7.93
N HIS A 277 -8.70 18.17 7.19
CA HIS A 277 -8.29 19.47 7.70
C HIS A 277 -9.13 19.92 8.92
N ALA A 278 -10.45 19.72 8.89
CA ALA A 278 -11.35 20.09 9.98
C ALA A 278 -11.16 19.25 11.26
N HIS A 279 -10.44 18.11 11.15
CA HIS A 279 -10.07 17.23 12.26
C HIS A 279 -8.58 17.34 12.62
N ASP A 280 -7.91 18.45 12.22
CA ASP A 280 -6.52 18.76 12.53
C ASP A 280 -5.48 17.78 11.98
N TYR A 281 -5.83 16.98 10.97
CA TYR A 281 -4.87 16.16 10.26
C TYR A 281 -4.02 17.01 9.31
N GLN A 282 -2.74 16.69 9.22
CA GLN A 282 -1.81 17.41 8.34
C GLN A 282 -1.77 16.82 6.93
N TRP A 283 -2.01 15.52 6.82
CA TRP A 283 -1.88 14.75 5.59
C TRP A 283 -3.09 13.84 5.37
N ILE A 284 -3.34 13.52 4.11
CA ILE A 284 -4.27 12.47 3.69
C ILE A 284 -3.58 11.62 2.64
N SER A 285 -3.82 10.31 2.68
CA SER A 285 -3.16 9.33 1.83
C SER A 285 -4.16 8.49 1.04
N VAL A 286 -3.69 7.84 -0.03
CA VAL A 286 -4.45 6.94 -0.88
C VAL A 286 -3.51 5.91 -1.51
N ASP A 287 -3.99 4.71 -1.82
CA ASP A 287 -3.33 3.86 -2.81
C ASP A 287 -4.18 3.71 -4.08
N PHE A 288 -3.50 3.46 -5.18
CA PHE A 288 -4.16 3.22 -6.46
C PHE A 288 -3.34 2.33 -7.38
N GLU A 289 -4.03 1.55 -8.20
CA GLU A 289 -3.40 0.69 -9.21
C GLU A 289 -2.81 1.52 -10.35
N THR A 290 -1.52 1.27 -10.67
CA THR A 290 -0.79 2.03 -11.70
C THR A 290 -1.29 1.75 -13.11
N ALA A 291 -1.87 0.57 -13.35
CA ALA A 291 -2.47 0.18 -14.63
C ALA A 291 -3.88 0.74 -14.85
N ASN A 292 -4.52 1.30 -13.80
CA ASN A 292 -5.89 1.80 -13.91
C ASN A 292 -5.94 3.14 -14.67
N PRO A 293 -6.50 3.18 -15.89
CA PRO A 293 -6.47 4.37 -16.74
C PRO A 293 -7.37 5.51 -16.24
N LEU A 294 -8.31 5.22 -15.34
CA LEU A 294 -9.18 6.23 -14.73
C LEU A 294 -8.59 6.72 -13.39
N SER A 295 -8.17 5.79 -12.53
CA SER A 295 -7.75 6.06 -11.16
C SER A 295 -6.39 6.76 -11.11
N ARG A 296 -5.38 6.25 -11.83
CA ARG A 296 -4.03 6.82 -11.80
C ARG A 296 -3.99 8.32 -12.18
N PRO A 297 -4.48 8.76 -13.36
CA PRO A 297 -4.47 10.18 -13.70
C PRO A 297 -5.37 11.00 -12.77
N PHE A 298 -6.47 10.44 -12.29
CA PHE A 298 -7.37 11.11 -11.37
C PHE A 298 -6.66 11.48 -10.06
N TRP A 299 -5.99 10.53 -9.38
CA TRP A 299 -5.31 10.80 -8.11
C TRP A 299 -4.12 11.75 -8.26
N LEU A 300 -3.34 11.62 -9.34
CA LEU A 300 -2.23 12.53 -9.63
C LEU A 300 -2.75 13.95 -9.89
N ASN A 301 -3.84 14.12 -10.66
CA ASN A 301 -4.46 15.41 -10.92
C ASN A 301 -5.15 16.00 -9.67
N ALA A 302 -5.62 15.15 -8.75
CA ALA A 302 -6.15 15.59 -7.47
C ALA A 302 -5.05 16.08 -6.50
N GLY A 303 -3.77 15.92 -6.85
CA GLY A 303 -2.62 16.43 -6.11
C GLY A 303 -1.92 15.42 -5.21
N PHE A 304 -2.25 14.12 -5.30
CA PHE A 304 -1.54 13.09 -4.56
C PHE A 304 -0.17 12.80 -5.17
N CYS A 305 0.88 13.00 -4.40
CA CYS A 305 2.26 12.71 -4.78
C CYS A 305 2.64 11.29 -4.36
N PRO A 306 3.09 10.42 -5.29
CA PRO A 306 3.56 9.08 -4.91
C PRO A 306 4.78 9.13 -3.99
N VAL A 307 4.69 8.46 -2.84
CA VAL A 307 5.78 8.31 -1.85
C VAL A 307 6.32 6.89 -1.80
N GLY A 308 5.60 5.94 -2.38
CA GLY A 308 5.99 4.54 -2.46
C GLY A 308 5.24 3.79 -3.53
N TYR A 309 5.70 2.57 -3.80
CA TYR A 309 5.09 1.68 -4.78
C TYR A 309 4.89 0.27 -4.23
N GLY A 310 3.77 -0.34 -4.63
CA GLY A 310 3.60 -1.77 -4.60
C GLY A 310 4.08 -2.36 -5.92
N VAL A 311 4.99 -3.33 -5.85
CA VAL A 311 5.53 -4.02 -7.02
C VAL A 311 5.21 -5.51 -6.94
N LEU A 312 5.00 -6.12 -8.09
CA LEU A 312 4.62 -7.52 -8.22
C LEU A 312 5.63 -8.26 -9.09
N ARG A 313 6.07 -9.43 -8.64
CA ARG A 313 6.79 -10.40 -9.45
C ARG A 313 6.01 -11.71 -9.51
N LEU A 314 5.81 -12.21 -10.71
CA LEU A 314 5.24 -13.55 -10.96
C LEU A 314 6.34 -14.46 -11.50
N LEU A 315 6.48 -15.63 -10.91
CA LEU A 315 7.39 -16.66 -11.38
C LEU A 315 6.64 -17.70 -12.22
N ASP A 316 7.32 -18.24 -13.20
CA ASP A 316 6.78 -19.32 -14.00
C ASP A 316 6.61 -20.59 -13.16
N ARG A 317 5.57 -21.37 -13.45
CA ARG A 317 5.30 -22.65 -12.75
C ARG A 317 6.43 -23.66 -12.92
N GLY A 318 7.19 -23.57 -14.01
CA GLY A 318 8.37 -24.40 -14.23
C GLY A 318 9.48 -24.16 -13.22
N ALA A 319 9.53 -23.00 -12.57
CA ALA A 319 10.51 -22.71 -11.52
C ALA A 319 10.33 -23.60 -10.29
N ALA A 320 9.11 -23.99 -9.94
CA ALA A 320 8.84 -24.85 -8.78
C ALA A 320 9.49 -26.25 -8.90
N GLY A 321 9.64 -26.78 -10.12
CA GLY A 321 10.25 -28.08 -10.36
C GLY A 321 11.79 -28.11 -10.28
N GLN A 322 12.43 -26.96 -10.12
CA GLN A 322 13.91 -26.86 -10.06
C GLN A 322 14.43 -26.87 -8.61
N PHE A 323 13.57 -26.65 -7.62
CA PHE A 323 13.91 -26.51 -6.20
C PHE A 323 13.26 -27.59 -5.32
N GLY A 324 12.57 -28.58 -5.93
CA GLY A 324 11.92 -29.73 -5.28
C GLY A 324 12.80 -30.97 -5.25
#